data_51bcaf1c0f1e9228a7bdff6462b2d5f1
#
_entry.id   51bcaf1c0f1e9228a7bdff6462b2d5f1
#
_cell.length_a   1.000
_cell.length_b   1.000
_cell.length_c   1.000
_cell.angle_alpha   90.00
_cell.angle_beta   90.00
_cell.angle_gamma   90.00
#
_symmetry.space_group_name_H-M   'P 1'
#
loop_
_entity.id
_entity.type
_entity.pdbx_description
1 polymer ?
#
loop_
_entity_poly.entity_id
_entity_poly.type
_entity_poly.pdbx_seq_one_letter_code
_entity_poly.pdbx_strand_id
1 'polypeptide(L)'
;MAEVFVNMGQISSFKTQGILTTVGLGSCIGVTLYDDVAKVGVMGHIFLPRSREKDVGAPPGKYADTGIPAMINEAVKLGAKQSRLKAKMAGGANLFPNLSANSTSIGQQNIDAVTEHLKKHGIAIVGKDVAGGYGRKMRFFVDTGIVTVTAIGKDAVEI
;
A
#
# COMPACT_ATOMS: atom_id res chain seq x y z
N MET A 1 -22.46 1.22 -0.71
CA MET A 1 -21.21 0.73 -1.34
C MET A 1 -20.47 -0.12 -0.32
N ALA A 2 -20.01 -1.30 -0.71
CA ALA A 2 -19.28 -2.20 0.20
C ALA A 2 -17.95 -1.60 0.63
N GLU A 3 -17.59 -1.83 1.87
CA GLU A 3 -16.28 -1.44 2.42
C GLU A 3 -15.60 -2.67 3.03
N VAL A 4 -14.31 -2.86 2.70
CA VAL A 4 -13.49 -3.94 3.22
C VAL A 4 -12.27 -3.34 3.90
N PHE A 5 -11.98 -3.83 5.11
CA PHE A 5 -10.77 -3.46 5.85
C PHE A 5 -9.64 -4.40 5.48
N VAL A 6 -8.52 -3.83 5.06
CA VAL A 6 -7.32 -4.57 4.64
C VAL A 6 -6.35 -4.56 5.81
N ASN A 7 -6.27 -5.68 6.51
CA ASN A 7 -5.40 -5.81 7.68
C ASN A 7 -3.96 -6.16 7.27
N MET A 8 -3.04 -6.08 8.22
CA MET A 8 -1.62 -6.35 7.98
C MET A 8 -1.42 -7.66 7.22
N GLY A 9 -0.70 -7.61 6.10
CA GLY A 9 -0.40 -8.76 5.25
C GLY A 9 -1.49 -9.14 4.27
N GLN A 10 -2.65 -8.49 4.34
CA GLN A 10 -3.77 -8.79 3.44
C GLN A 10 -3.71 -7.99 2.16
N ILE A 11 -4.35 -8.53 1.13
CA ILE A 11 -4.60 -7.87 -0.15
C ILE A 11 -6.09 -8.05 -0.45
N SER A 12 -6.75 -6.97 -0.81
CA SER A 12 -8.17 -7.01 -1.19
C SER A 12 -8.40 -6.12 -2.41
N SER A 13 -9.49 -6.38 -3.12
CA SER A 13 -9.76 -5.73 -4.40
C SER A 13 -11.25 -5.52 -4.62
N PHE A 14 -11.55 -4.55 -5.45
CA PHE A 14 -12.90 -4.34 -6.00
C PHE A 14 -12.82 -4.03 -7.48
N LYS A 15 -13.88 -4.38 -8.19
CA LYS A 15 -14.09 -3.97 -9.58
C LYS A 15 -15.34 -3.09 -9.62
N THR A 16 -15.28 -2.00 -10.37
CA THR A 16 -16.34 -1.03 -10.59
C THR A 16 -16.57 -0.10 -9.41
N GLN A 17 -16.79 -0.61 -8.21
CA GLN A 17 -17.02 0.20 -7.01
C GLN A 17 -16.67 -0.58 -5.75
N GLY A 18 -16.43 0.14 -4.68
CA GLY A 18 -16.10 -0.40 -3.37
C GLY A 18 -15.10 0.50 -2.67
N ILE A 19 -15.02 0.35 -1.36
CA ILE A 19 -14.08 1.12 -0.54
C ILE A 19 -13.13 0.13 0.12
N LEU A 20 -11.82 0.33 -0.11
CA LEU A 20 -10.76 -0.43 0.55
C LEU A 20 -10.15 0.49 1.60
N THR A 21 -10.13 0.04 2.84
CA THR A 21 -9.67 0.84 3.98
C THR A 21 -8.61 0.09 4.75
N THR A 22 -7.56 0.77 5.16
CA THR A 22 -6.57 0.21 6.08
C THR A 22 -6.26 1.21 7.18
N VAL A 23 -6.07 0.71 8.39
CA VAL A 23 -5.80 1.52 9.58
C VAL A 23 -4.51 1.07 10.24
N GLY A 24 -4.01 1.86 11.16
CA GLY A 24 -2.82 1.50 11.93
C GLY A 24 -1.55 1.46 11.10
N LEU A 25 -1.43 2.32 10.09
CA LEU A 25 -0.22 2.45 9.29
C LEU A 25 0.83 3.26 10.06
N GLY A 26 1.60 2.59 10.91
CA GLY A 26 2.82 3.15 11.50
C GLY A 26 3.97 2.99 10.52
N SER A 27 4.88 2.04 10.80
CA SER A 27 5.97 1.69 9.86
C SER A 27 5.50 0.94 8.62
N CYS A 28 4.30 0.37 8.62
CA CYS A 28 3.70 -0.33 7.49
C CYS A 28 3.36 0.64 6.35
N ILE A 29 3.20 0.07 5.15
CA ILE A 29 2.78 0.83 3.96
C ILE A 29 1.42 0.30 3.48
N GLY A 30 0.45 1.20 3.35
CA GLY A 30 -0.74 0.96 2.55
C GLY A 30 -0.42 1.29 1.10
N VAL A 31 -0.65 0.34 0.20
CA VAL A 31 -0.38 0.50 -1.23
C VAL A 31 -1.67 0.29 -1.99
N THR A 32 -1.97 1.17 -2.94
CA THR A 32 -3.09 0.98 -3.85
C THR A 32 -2.59 0.88 -5.29
N LEU A 33 -3.23 0.00 -6.07
CA LEU A 33 -3.07 -0.06 -7.52
C LEU A 33 -4.42 0.19 -8.16
N TYR A 34 -4.46 1.01 -9.19
CA TYR A 34 -5.70 1.35 -9.87
C TYR A 34 -5.54 1.38 -11.38
N ASP A 35 -6.50 0.73 -12.06
CA ASP A 35 -6.70 0.85 -13.51
C ASP A 35 -8.04 1.59 -13.71
N ASP A 36 -7.98 2.84 -14.14
CA ASP A 36 -9.17 3.70 -14.24
C ASP A 36 -10.04 3.35 -15.44
N VAL A 37 -9.53 2.62 -16.42
CA VAL A 37 -10.30 2.14 -17.57
C VAL A 37 -11.13 0.92 -17.17
N ALA A 38 -10.48 -0.07 -16.55
CA ALA A 38 -11.15 -1.30 -16.10
C ALA A 38 -11.95 -1.09 -14.80
N LYS A 39 -11.72 0.02 -14.08
CA LYS A 39 -12.27 0.28 -12.76
C LYS A 39 -11.94 -0.83 -11.78
N VAL A 40 -10.68 -1.24 -11.78
CA VAL A 40 -10.12 -2.26 -10.87
C VAL A 40 -9.19 -1.60 -9.89
N GLY A 41 -9.46 -1.79 -8.60
CA GLY A 41 -8.64 -1.27 -7.51
C GLY A 41 -8.21 -2.39 -6.57
N VAL A 42 -6.94 -2.36 -6.17
CA VAL A 42 -6.35 -3.31 -5.22
C VAL A 42 -5.64 -2.53 -4.13
N MET A 43 -5.78 -2.99 -2.89
CA MET A 43 -5.05 -2.44 -1.75
C MET A 43 -4.32 -3.56 -1.01
N GLY A 44 -3.08 -3.29 -0.62
CA GLY A 44 -2.30 -4.16 0.24
C GLY A 44 -1.77 -3.41 1.47
N HIS A 45 -1.61 -4.15 2.58
CA HIS A 45 -1.04 -3.63 3.82
C HIS A 45 0.31 -4.34 4.05
N ILE A 46 1.38 -3.70 3.59
CA ILE A 46 2.73 -4.26 3.60
C ILE A 46 3.38 -4.01 4.97
N PHE A 47 3.90 -5.07 5.59
CA PHE A 47 4.49 -5.01 6.92
C PHE A 47 6.01 -4.87 6.91
N LEU A 48 6.69 -5.59 6.01
CA LEU A 48 8.15 -5.69 5.98
C LEU A 48 8.67 -5.53 4.54
N PRO A 49 9.94 -5.14 4.37
CA PRO A 49 10.47 -4.87 3.04
C PRO A 49 10.68 -6.12 2.19
N ARG A 50 11.11 -7.24 2.79
CA ARG A 50 11.42 -8.44 2.03
C ARG A 50 11.17 -9.71 2.82
N SER A 51 10.79 -10.77 2.08
CA SER A 51 10.61 -12.11 2.63
C SER A 51 11.95 -12.81 2.82
N ARG A 52 11.93 -13.83 3.68
CA ARG A 52 13.08 -14.72 3.92
C ARG A 52 12.65 -16.16 3.67
N GLU A 53 13.60 -17.06 3.45
CA GLU A 53 13.30 -18.49 3.20
C GLU A 53 12.43 -19.11 4.29
N LYS A 54 12.67 -18.74 5.55
CA LYS A 54 11.87 -19.25 6.69
C LYS A 54 10.44 -18.73 6.71
N ASP A 55 10.10 -17.77 5.87
CA ASP A 55 8.77 -17.16 5.81
C ASP A 55 7.84 -17.87 4.81
N VAL A 56 8.22 -19.07 4.37
CA VAL A 56 7.41 -19.90 3.49
C VAL A 56 6.04 -20.16 4.14
N GLY A 57 4.97 -19.87 3.38
CA GLY A 57 3.61 -19.99 3.90
C GLY A 57 3.04 -18.72 4.49
N ALA A 58 3.83 -17.67 4.69
CA ALA A 58 3.31 -16.37 5.09
C ALA A 58 2.48 -15.75 3.95
N PRO A 59 1.46 -14.92 4.27
CA PRO A 59 0.69 -14.26 3.22
C PRO A 59 1.61 -13.36 2.37
N PRO A 60 1.49 -13.38 1.04
CA PRO A 60 2.38 -12.60 0.16
C PRO A 60 2.30 -11.11 0.42
N GLY A 61 1.16 -10.60 0.85
CA GLY A 61 0.98 -9.17 1.17
C GLY A 61 1.74 -8.68 2.39
N LYS A 62 2.37 -9.58 3.15
CA LYS A 62 3.16 -9.21 4.32
C LYS A 62 4.47 -8.49 3.93
N TYR A 63 5.03 -8.79 2.77
CA TYR A 63 6.32 -8.29 2.31
C TYR A 63 6.20 -7.52 1.00
N ALA A 64 7.02 -6.48 0.82
CA ALA A 64 6.99 -5.69 -0.41
C ALA A 64 7.38 -6.54 -1.62
N ASP A 65 8.40 -7.36 -1.52
CA ASP A 65 8.92 -8.17 -2.64
C ASP A 65 7.93 -9.22 -3.15
N THR A 66 7.09 -9.77 -2.28
CA THR A 66 6.05 -10.74 -2.65
C THR A 66 4.68 -10.07 -2.82
N GLY A 67 4.43 -9.00 -2.07
CA GLY A 67 3.13 -8.31 -2.07
C GLY A 67 2.85 -7.53 -3.35
N ILE A 68 3.84 -6.80 -3.86
CA ILE A 68 3.64 -6.02 -5.08
C ILE A 68 3.30 -6.93 -6.27
N PRO A 69 4.05 -8.01 -6.55
CA PRO A 69 3.63 -8.94 -7.60
C PRO A 69 2.26 -9.56 -7.37
N ALA A 70 1.92 -9.92 -6.13
CA ALA A 70 0.62 -10.49 -5.81
C ALA A 70 -0.53 -9.51 -6.06
N MET A 71 -0.33 -8.22 -5.73
CA MET A 71 -1.30 -7.16 -6.00
C MET A 71 -1.52 -6.97 -7.51
N ILE A 72 -0.44 -6.98 -8.29
CA ILE A 72 -0.51 -6.88 -9.75
C ILE A 72 -1.30 -8.05 -10.32
N ASN A 73 -1.01 -9.27 -9.88
CA ASN A 73 -1.72 -10.47 -10.33
C ASN A 73 -3.21 -10.39 -10.00
N GLU A 74 -3.56 -9.92 -8.82
CA GLU A 74 -4.96 -9.72 -8.42
C GLU A 74 -5.66 -8.71 -9.33
N ALA A 75 -5.02 -7.60 -9.63
CA ALA A 75 -5.57 -6.57 -10.51
C ALA A 75 -5.81 -7.12 -11.93
N VAL A 76 -4.81 -7.82 -12.49
CA VAL A 76 -4.89 -8.39 -13.85
C VAL A 76 -5.98 -9.46 -13.92
N LYS A 77 -6.12 -10.28 -12.88
CA LYS A 77 -7.16 -11.29 -12.77
C LYS A 77 -8.56 -10.68 -12.85
N LEU A 78 -8.75 -9.47 -12.34
CA LEU A 78 -10.03 -8.75 -12.38
C LEU A 78 -10.23 -7.94 -13.67
N GLY A 79 -9.29 -7.98 -14.60
CA GLY A 79 -9.42 -7.31 -15.89
C GLY A 79 -8.57 -6.05 -16.08
N ALA A 80 -7.73 -5.70 -15.11
CA ALA A 80 -6.78 -4.59 -15.29
C ALA A 80 -5.69 -4.95 -16.28
N LYS A 81 -5.11 -3.92 -16.91
CA LYS A 81 -3.87 -4.07 -17.66
C LYS A 81 -2.73 -3.50 -16.84
N GLN A 82 -1.64 -4.25 -16.70
CA GLN A 82 -0.48 -3.80 -15.93
C GLN A 82 0.04 -2.44 -16.42
N SER A 83 0.02 -2.22 -17.73
CA SER A 83 0.48 -0.95 -18.32
C SER A 83 -0.38 0.26 -17.95
N ARG A 84 -1.60 0.05 -17.45
CA ARG A 84 -2.49 1.12 -17.01
C ARG A 84 -2.49 1.32 -15.49
N LEU A 85 -1.87 0.43 -14.73
CA LEU A 85 -1.86 0.53 -13.27
C LEU A 85 -1.08 1.75 -12.80
N LYS A 86 -1.67 2.49 -11.86
CA LYS A 86 -1.03 3.58 -11.14
C LYS A 86 -1.07 3.26 -9.65
N ALA A 87 -0.01 3.62 -8.96
CA ALA A 87 0.13 3.33 -7.54
C ALA A 87 0.01 4.58 -6.69
N LYS A 88 -0.56 4.42 -5.50
CA LYS A 88 -0.48 5.39 -4.42
C LYS A 88 -0.06 4.67 -3.15
N MET A 89 0.60 5.39 -2.24
CA MET A 89 1.09 4.77 -1.01
C MET A 89 1.07 5.75 0.16
N ALA A 90 0.87 5.20 1.36
CA ALA A 90 0.90 5.97 2.60
C ALA A 90 1.49 5.13 3.73
N GLY A 91 2.09 5.78 4.71
CA GLY A 91 2.69 5.12 5.86
C GLY A 91 4.19 5.25 5.93
N GLY A 92 4.86 4.24 6.45
CA GLY A 92 6.31 4.25 6.57
C GLY A 92 6.84 5.23 7.60
N ALA A 93 6.09 5.46 8.68
CA ALA A 93 6.48 6.37 9.75
C ALA A 93 7.62 5.78 10.58
N ASN A 94 8.41 6.67 11.18
CA ASN A 94 9.35 6.34 12.23
C ASN A 94 8.77 6.82 13.56
N LEU A 95 8.12 5.92 14.29
CA LEU A 95 7.45 6.23 15.56
C LEU A 95 8.43 6.36 16.73
N PHE A 96 9.65 5.85 16.58
CA PHE A 96 10.66 5.79 17.63
C PHE A 96 12.00 6.29 17.12
N PRO A 97 12.11 7.61 16.76
CA PRO A 97 13.31 8.14 16.10
C PRO A 97 14.57 8.04 16.95
N ASN A 98 14.45 7.97 18.27
CA ASN A 98 15.60 7.92 19.18
C ASN A 98 16.20 6.52 19.33
N LEU A 99 15.54 5.47 18.80
CA LEU A 99 16.01 4.10 18.92
C LEU A 99 16.89 3.64 17.76
N SER A 100 17.00 4.42 16.70
CA SER A 100 17.73 4.02 15.48
C SER A 100 18.64 5.13 14.97
N ALA A 101 19.45 5.70 15.89
CA ALA A 101 20.30 6.86 15.59
C ALA A 101 21.26 6.66 14.42
N ASN A 102 21.71 5.41 14.17
CA ASN A 102 22.70 5.08 13.15
C ASN A 102 22.22 4.08 12.10
N SER A 103 20.90 3.81 12.05
CA SER A 103 20.34 2.86 11.09
C SER A 103 19.06 3.43 10.47
N THR A 104 18.78 2.98 9.24
CA THR A 104 17.54 3.34 8.56
C THR A 104 16.35 2.70 9.27
N SER A 105 15.32 3.48 9.56
CA SER A 105 14.12 2.97 10.23
C SER A 105 13.43 1.91 9.36
N ILE A 106 12.66 1.02 10.01
CA ILE A 106 11.87 0.03 9.26
C ILE A 106 10.84 0.70 8.34
N GLY A 107 10.28 1.82 8.78
CA GLY A 107 9.36 2.61 7.94
C GLY A 107 10.03 3.07 6.65
N GLN A 108 11.24 3.61 6.74
CA GLN A 108 11.98 4.04 5.55
C GLN A 108 12.37 2.85 4.68
N GLN A 109 12.76 1.73 5.27
CA GLN A 109 13.05 0.51 4.52
C GLN A 109 11.84 0.02 3.76
N ASN A 110 10.64 0.10 4.35
CA ASN A 110 9.38 -0.24 3.69
C ASN A 110 9.07 0.71 2.54
N ILE A 111 9.24 2.02 2.73
CA ILE A 111 9.06 3.01 1.65
C ILE A 111 9.97 2.67 0.47
N ASP A 112 11.24 2.43 0.74
CA ASP A 112 12.24 2.16 -0.29
C ASP A 112 11.92 0.86 -1.04
N ALA A 113 11.55 -0.21 -0.32
CA ALA A 113 11.25 -1.50 -0.91
C ALA A 113 9.99 -1.44 -1.79
N VAL A 114 8.92 -0.80 -1.32
CA VAL A 114 7.69 -0.64 -2.11
C VAL A 114 7.98 0.17 -3.36
N THR A 115 8.71 1.27 -3.23
CA THR A 115 9.10 2.13 -4.36
C THR A 115 9.90 1.35 -5.40
N GLU A 116 10.90 0.58 -4.94
CA GLU A 116 11.75 -0.23 -5.82
C GLU A 116 10.95 -1.27 -6.59
N HIS A 117 10.07 -2.00 -5.91
CA HIS A 117 9.29 -3.06 -6.56
C HIS A 117 8.22 -2.51 -7.51
N LEU A 118 7.60 -1.38 -7.18
CA LEU A 118 6.69 -0.71 -8.13
C LEU A 118 7.45 -0.28 -9.39
N LYS A 119 8.60 0.34 -9.22
CA LYS A 119 9.44 0.77 -10.34
C LYS A 119 9.88 -0.42 -11.20
N LYS A 120 10.30 -1.51 -10.57
CA LYS A 120 10.72 -2.72 -11.25
C LYS A 120 9.63 -3.30 -12.15
N HIS A 121 8.37 -3.16 -11.76
CA HIS A 121 7.21 -3.64 -12.52
C HIS A 121 6.61 -2.56 -13.42
N GLY A 122 7.27 -1.42 -13.58
CA GLY A 122 6.84 -0.36 -14.48
C GLY A 122 5.62 0.43 -14.03
N ILE A 123 5.34 0.44 -12.71
CA ILE A 123 4.17 1.12 -12.15
C ILE A 123 4.59 2.46 -11.54
N ALA A 124 4.01 3.55 -12.05
CA ALA A 124 4.28 4.89 -11.54
C ALA A 124 3.53 5.13 -10.23
N ILE A 125 4.21 5.76 -9.27
CA ILE A 125 3.61 6.26 -8.04
C ILE A 125 3.09 7.66 -8.33
N VAL A 126 1.78 7.84 -8.28
CA VAL A 126 1.13 9.11 -8.65
C VAL A 126 0.62 9.89 -7.42
N GLY A 127 0.72 9.33 -6.24
CA GLY A 127 0.38 10.02 -5.01
C GLY A 127 0.99 9.29 -3.81
N LYS A 128 1.43 10.05 -2.81
CA LYS A 128 1.99 9.47 -1.59
C LYS A 128 1.91 10.42 -0.40
N ASP A 129 1.79 9.82 0.79
CA ASP A 129 1.90 10.50 2.07
C ASP A 129 2.68 9.58 3.02
N VAL A 130 3.99 9.74 3.04
CA VAL A 130 4.91 8.77 3.67
C VAL A 130 5.86 9.44 4.65
N ALA A 131 6.54 8.61 5.46
CA ALA A 131 7.51 9.02 6.46
C ALA A 131 6.86 9.77 7.64
N GLY A 132 7.56 10.68 8.26
CA GLY A 132 7.07 11.37 9.45
C GLY A 132 7.07 10.48 10.68
N GLY A 133 6.39 10.91 11.75
CA GLY A 133 6.38 10.24 13.04
C GLY A 133 4.99 9.90 13.56
N TYR A 134 4.01 9.68 12.71
CA TYR A 134 2.62 9.46 13.12
C TYR A 134 1.94 8.37 12.31
N GLY A 135 0.97 7.71 12.94
CA GLY A 135 0.16 6.68 12.29
C GLY A 135 -0.90 7.28 11.36
N ARG A 136 -1.36 6.47 10.41
CA ARG A 136 -2.29 6.91 9.37
C ARG A 136 -3.39 5.89 9.13
N LYS A 137 -4.50 6.39 8.58
CA LYS A 137 -5.60 5.61 8.01
C LYS A 137 -5.71 5.98 6.54
N MET A 138 -5.92 4.99 5.68
CA MET A 138 -5.99 5.18 4.23
C MET A 138 -7.30 4.58 3.71
N ARG A 139 -8.03 5.33 2.87
CA ARG A 139 -9.27 4.87 2.23
C ARG A 139 -9.16 5.06 0.74
N PHE A 140 -9.53 4.02 -0.01
CA PHE A 140 -9.46 3.98 -1.46
C PHE A 140 -10.86 3.73 -2.04
N PHE A 141 -11.35 4.70 -2.79
CA PHE A 141 -12.67 4.66 -3.44
C PHE A 141 -12.49 4.17 -4.87
N VAL A 142 -12.85 2.92 -5.15
CA VAL A 142 -12.53 2.28 -6.43
C VAL A 142 -13.34 2.85 -7.59
N ASP A 143 -14.54 3.35 -7.35
CA ASP A 143 -15.36 3.97 -8.41
C ASP A 143 -14.74 5.24 -9.01
N THR A 144 -13.99 6.00 -8.21
CA THR A 144 -13.37 7.26 -8.63
C THR A 144 -11.84 7.19 -8.73
N GLY A 145 -11.22 6.24 -8.04
CA GLY A 145 -9.78 6.18 -7.90
C GLY A 145 -9.21 7.09 -6.81
N ILE A 146 -10.07 7.81 -6.10
CA ILE A 146 -9.65 8.73 -5.03
C ILE A 146 -9.12 7.94 -3.83
N VAL A 147 -7.99 8.40 -3.30
CA VAL A 147 -7.41 7.88 -2.05
C VAL A 147 -7.27 9.02 -1.07
N THR A 148 -7.80 8.83 0.13
CA THR A 148 -7.67 9.78 1.23
C THR A 148 -6.83 9.19 2.35
N VAL A 149 -6.05 10.04 3.01
CA VAL A 149 -5.20 9.67 4.14
C VAL A 149 -5.53 10.60 5.30
N THR A 150 -5.74 10.02 6.47
CA THR A 150 -6.00 10.78 7.70
C THR A 150 -5.03 10.37 8.79
N ALA A 151 -4.70 11.32 9.67
CA ALA A 151 -3.93 11.08 10.88
C ALA A 151 -4.58 11.86 12.02
N ILE A 152 -4.39 11.39 13.24
CA ILE A 152 -4.95 12.05 14.44
C ILE A 152 -4.41 13.49 14.51
N GLY A 153 -5.33 14.44 14.67
CA GLY A 153 -4.97 15.86 14.82
C GLY A 153 -4.60 16.54 13.51
N LYS A 154 -4.79 15.90 12.37
CA LYS A 154 -4.50 16.46 11.04
C LYS A 154 -5.73 16.37 10.15
N ASP A 155 -5.83 17.28 9.20
CA ASP A 155 -6.89 17.23 8.19
C ASP A 155 -6.65 16.05 7.24
N ALA A 156 -7.74 15.49 6.71
CA ALA A 156 -7.64 14.47 5.67
C ALA A 156 -7.01 15.07 4.42
N VAL A 157 -6.12 14.32 3.79
CA VAL A 157 -5.52 14.70 2.51
C VAL A 157 -5.89 13.71 1.44
N GLU A 158 -6.09 14.20 0.23
CA GLU A 158 -6.26 13.38 -0.97
C GLU A 158 -4.90 13.27 -1.67
N ILE A 159 -4.51 12.06 -1.98
CA ILE A 159 -3.22 11.82 -2.62
C ILE A 159 -3.35 11.33 -4.05
#